data_60256f4c96c6e63ad00a72bb84d99c78
#
_entry.id   60256f4c96c6e63ad00a72bb84d99c78
#
_cell.length_a   1.000
_cell.length_b   1.000
_cell.length_c   1.000
_cell.angle_alpha   90.00
_cell.angle_beta   90.00
_cell.angle_gamma   90.00
#
_symmetry.space_group_name_H-M   'P 1'
#
loop_
_entity.id
_entity.type
_entity.pdbx_description
1 polymer ?
#
loop_
_entity_poly.entity_id
_entity_poly.type
_entity_poly.pdbx_seq_one_letter_code
_entity_poly.pdbx_strand_id
1 'polypeptide(L)'
;NLMTSIPENSLKPKEGNYKNTYMLTIIDLRFNKLTSLSDDFRATTLPYLSNMDVSYNCFSTFPTQPLNSSQLKAFGIRHQRDAEGNRILRQWPTGITTCPSLIQLQIGSNDIRKVDETLTPQLYILDIADNPNISIDVTKVCPYIEAGMYALFYDTTQDIRGCDALGIER
;
A
#
# COMPACT_ATOMS: atom_id res chain seq x y z
N ASN A 1 -0.40 18.30 -9.50
CA ASN A 1 -0.14 18.81 -8.16
C ASN A 1 1.36 18.86 -7.87
N LEU A 2 1.78 19.75 -6.96
CA LEU A 2 3.20 19.99 -6.66
C LEU A 2 3.47 19.96 -5.14
N MET A 3 2.57 19.35 -4.39
CA MET A 3 2.68 19.27 -2.93
C MET A 3 3.86 18.37 -2.55
N THR A 4 4.84 18.92 -1.81
CA THR A 4 6.04 18.21 -1.38
C THR A 4 5.93 17.69 0.05
N SER A 5 5.04 18.26 0.85
CA SER A 5 4.77 17.87 2.23
C SER A 5 3.35 18.26 2.63
N ILE A 6 2.85 17.60 3.65
CA ILE A 6 1.62 18.00 4.37
C ILE A 6 2.07 18.41 5.76
N PRO A 7 1.88 19.69 6.14
CA PRO A 7 2.32 20.16 7.44
C PRO A 7 1.69 19.38 8.59
N GLU A 8 2.44 19.20 9.67
CA GLU A 8 1.90 18.63 10.90
C GLU A 8 0.72 19.44 11.43
N ASN A 9 -0.22 18.77 12.04
CA ASN A 9 -1.47 19.32 12.56
C ASN A 9 -2.44 19.87 11.50
N SER A 10 -2.18 19.60 10.20
CA SER A 10 -3.09 20.02 9.12
C SER A 10 -4.45 19.32 9.18
N LEU A 11 -4.50 18.08 9.71
CA LEU A 11 -5.71 17.27 9.83
C LEU A 11 -6.29 17.29 11.24
N LYS A 12 -5.64 17.97 12.18
CA LYS A 12 -6.19 18.12 13.54
C LYS A 12 -7.32 19.15 13.57
N PRO A 13 -8.37 18.93 14.36
CA PRO A 13 -9.43 19.91 14.53
C PRO A 13 -8.85 21.20 15.14
N LYS A 14 -9.35 22.32 14.67
CA LYS A 14 -9.12 23.59 15.38
C LYS A 14 -9.82 23.52 16.74
N GLU A 15 -9.19 24.11 17.76
CA GLU A 15 -9.77 24.17 19.11
C GLU A 15 -11.25 24.61 19.07
N GLY A 16 -12.10 23.87 19.72
CA GLY A 16 -13.55 24.12 19.79
C GLY A 16 -14.42 23.39 18.78
N ASN A 17 -13.86 22.67 17.80
CA ASN A 17 -14.64 22.02 16.74
C ASN A 17 -14.40 20.50 16.67
N TYR A 18 -14.48 19.82 17.80
CA TYR A 18 -14.11 18.41 17.98
C TYR A 18 -14.98 17.39 17.22
N LYS A 19 -16.09 17.79 16.63
CA LYS A 19 -17.07 16.85 16.09
C LYS A 19 -16.94 16.56 14.60
N ASN A 20 -16.24 17.36 13.80
CA ASN A 20 -16.36 17.28 12.34
C ASN A 20 -15.08 16.87 11.58
N THR A 21 -13.92 16.81 12.19
CA THR A 21 -12.65 16.62 11.48
C THR A 21 -12.29 15.15 11.30
N TYR A 22 -12.84 14.26 12.12
CA TYR A 22 -12.48 12.84 12.16
C TYR A 22 -13.34 11.92 11.28
N MET A 23 -14.19 12.48 10.43
CA MET A 23 -15.09 11.70 9.56
C MET A 23 -14.50 11.41 8.18
N LEU A 24 -13.21 11.69 7.97
CA LEU A 24 -12.54 11.38 6.70
C LEU A 24 -12.43 9.87 6.54
N THR A 25 -13.05 9.36 5.49
CA THR A 25 -13.03 7.94 5.13
C THR A 25 -12.16 7.65 3.92
N ILE A 26 -11.94 8.64 3.06
CA ILE A 26 -11.16 8.50 1.82
C ILE A 26 -10.20 9.68 1.71
N ILE A 27 -8.92 9.38 1.44
CA ILE A 27 -7.87 10.38 1.19
C ILE A 27 -7.18 10.02 -0.13
N ASP A 28 -7.22 10.95 -1.08
CA ASP A 28 -6.51 10.85 -2.36
C ASP A 28 -5.43 11.92 -2.44
N LEU A 29 -4.17 11.48 -2.38
CA LEU A 29 -2.98 12.33 -2.46
C LEU A 29 -2.14 12.01 -3.71
N ARG A 30 -2.74 11.35 -4.70
CA ARG A 30 -2.03 10.98 -5.93
C ARG A 30 -1.48 12.18 -6.69
N PHE A 31 -0.44 11.93 -7.47
CA PHE A 31 0.18 12.90 -8.38
C PHE A 31 0.70 14.16 -7.66
N ASN A 32 1.47 13.95 -6.58
CA ASN A 32 2.19 14.98 -5.84
C ASN A 32 3.70 14.66 -5.81
N LYS A 33 4.44 15.32 -4.94
CA LYS A 33 5.86 15.10 -4.69
C LYS A 33 6.13 14.77 -3.22
N LEU A 34 5.20 14.05 -2.59
CA LEU A 34 5.31 13.68 -1.19
C LEU A 34 6.40 12.62 -1.01
N THR A 35 7.19 12.79 0.04
CA THR A 35 8.24 11.83 0.44
C THR A 35 7.92 11.12 1.75
N SER A 36 6.99 11.66 2.54
CA SER A 36 6.56 11.13 3.83
C SER A 36 5.14 11.59 4.17
N LEU A 37 4.54 10.93 5.15
CA LEU A 37 3.31 11.35 5.81
C LEU A 37 3.62 11.78 7.24
N SER A 38 2.93 12.83 7.74
CA SER A 38 3.00 13.23 9.13
C SER A 38 2.22 12.26 10.03
N ASP A 39 2.39 12.40 11.34
CA ASP A 39 1.65 11.61 12.34
C ASP A 39 0.14 11.89 12.34
N ASP A 40 -0.32 12.93 11.66
CA ASP A 40 -1.75 13.21 11.46
C ASP A 40 -2.48 12.07 10.71
N PHE A 41 -1.74 11.22 9.98
CA PHE A 41 -2.32 10.08 9.25
C PHE A 41 -2.50 8.82 10.11
N ARG A 42 -2.25 8.88 11.42
CA ARG A 42 -2.50 7.76 12.34
C ARG A 42 -4.00 7.59 12.65
N ALA A 43 -4.36 6.38 13.04
CA ALA A 43 -5.73 6.04 13.45
C ALA A 43 -6.28 6.92 14.57
N THR A 44 -5.42 7.47 15.44
CA THR A 44 -5.83 8.39 16.51
C THR A 44 -6.37 9.72 15.99
N THR A 45 -5.92 10.16 14.83
CA THR A 45 -6.39 11.38 14.17
C THR A 45 -7.48 11.07 13.14
N LEU A 46 -7.33 9.96 12.41
CA LEU A 46 -8.23 9.54 11.34
C LEU A 46 -8.85 8.16 11.61
N PRO A 47 -9.71 8.04 12.65
CA PRO A 47 -10.22 6.75 13.09
C PRO A 47 -11.14 6.05 12.09
N TYR A 48 -11.70 6.77 11.11
CA TYR A 48 -12.61 6.26 10.08
C TYR A 48 -11.96 6.12 8.70
N LEU A 49 -10.66 6.38 8.57
CA LEU A 49 -9.97 6.26 7.29
C LEU A 49 -10.02 4.82 6.79
N SER A 50 -10.73 4.61 5.68
CA SER A 50 -10.89 3.29 5.05
C SER A 50 -10.09 3.13 3.75
N ASN A 51 -9.87 4.22 3.03
CA ASN A 51 -9.18 4.19 1.75
C ASN A 51 -8.16 5.32 1.67
N MET A 52 -6.93 4.99 1.29
CA MET A 52 -5.87 5.97 1.06
C MET A 52 -5.08 5.64 -0.18
N ASP A 53 -4.82 6.63 -1.02
CA ASP A 53 -3.98 6.49 -2.21
C ASP A 53 -2.94 7.61 -2.25
N VAL A 54 -1.66 7.20 -2.20
CA VAL A 54 -0.48 8.07 -2.33
C VAL A 54 0.34 7.70 -3.58
N SER A 55 -0.27 7.06 -4.56
CA SER A 55 0.39 6.69 -5.81
C SER A 55 0.91 7.91 -6.58
N TYR A 56 1.95 7.72 -7.39
CA TYR A 56 2.57 8.79 -8.18
C TYR A 56 3.11 9.93 -7.30
N ASN A 57 3.93 9.56 -6.34
CA ASN A 57 4.66 10.45 -5.43
C ASN A 57 6.15 10.07 -5.38
N CYS A 58 6.86 10.47 -4.34
CA CYS A 58 8.30 10.29 -4.17
C CYS A 58 8.64 9.53 -2.87
N PHE A 59 7.84 8.55 -2.47
CA PHE A 59 8.12 7.74 -1.29
C PHE A 59 9.25 6.75 -1.58
N SER A 60 10.36 6.85 -0.84
CA SER A 60 11.44 5.85 -0.84
C SER A 60 11.23 4.75 0.20
N THR A 61 10.37 5.00 1.20
CA THR A 61 9.95 4.06 2.22
C THR A 61 8.43 4.04 2.33
N PHE A 62 7.88 2.91 2.73
CA PHE A 62 6.44 2.77 2.92
C PHE A 62 5.97 3.56 4.15
N PRO A 63 4.96 4.44 4.04
CA PRO A 63 4.42 5.15 5.19
C PRO A 63 3.60 4.20 6.07
N THR A 64 4.02 4.03 7.32
CA THR A 64 3.37 3.09 8.25
C THR A 64 2.27 3.71 9.10
N GLN A 65 2.15 5.03 9.12
CA GLN A 65 1.20 5.76 9.96
C GLN A 65 -0.26 5.28 9.81
N PRO A 66 -0.79 5.08 8.58
CA PRO A 66 -2.18 4.65 8.41
C PRO A 66 -2.42 3.16 8.72
N LEU A 67 -1.38 2.33 8.75
CA LEU A 67 -1.52 0.87 8.90
C LEU A 67 -2.08 0.43 10.25
N ASN A 68 -1.97 1.25 11.29
CA ASN A 68 -2.53 0.94 12.61
C ASN A 68 -4.05 1.17 12.70
N SER A 69 -4.69 1.59 11.61
CA SER A 69 -6.14 1.78 11.59
C SER A 69 -6.88 0.45 11.48
N SER A 70 -7.82 0.21 12.37
CA SER A 70 -8.75 -0.91 12.28
C SER A 70 -9.79 -0.76 11.15
N GLN A 71 -9.84 0.39 10.50
CA GLN A 71 -10.79 0.70 9.43
C GLN A 71 -10.16 0.74 8.04
N LEU A 72 -8.83 0.77 7.92
CA LEU A 72 -8.14 0.86 6.64
C LEU A 72 -8.34 -0.43 5.84
N LYS A 73 -9.04 -0.33 4.72
CA LYS A 73 -9.38 -1.44 3.81
C LYS A 73 -8.55 -1.45 2.53
N ALA A 74 -8.22 -0.27 2.00
CA ALA A 74 -7.47 -0.15 0.76
C ALA A 74 -6.35 0.87 0.88
N PHE A 75 -5.17 0.50 0.38
CA PHE A 75 -4.01 1.38 0.32
C PHE A 75 -3.32 1.28 -1.04
N GLY A 76 -3.14 2.44 -1.70
CA GLY A 76 -2.43 2.59 -2.97
C GLY A 76 -1.12 3.35 -2.81
N ILE A 77 -0.02 2.79 -3.32
CA ILE A 77 1.31 3.40 -3.34
C ILE A 77 2.09 3.02 -4.62
N ARG A 78 1.40 3.03 -5.75
CA ARG A 78 2.02 2.71 -7.04
C ARG A 78 2.96 3.83 -7.49
N HIS A 79 3.92 3.46 -8.35
CA HIS A 79 4.71 4.41 -9.14
C HIS A 79 5.41 5.49 -8.31
N GLN A 80 6.31 5.08 -7.41
CA GLN A 80 7.12 6.00 -6.63
C GLN A 80 8.43 6.28 -7.37
N ARG A 81 8.72 7.56 -7.65
CA ARG A 81 9.86 7.99 -8.46
C ARG A 81 10.59 9.16 -7.81
N ASP A 82 11.91 9.24 -8.03
CA ASP A 82 12.69 10.46 -7.78
C ASP A 82 12.51 11.50 -8.90
N ALA A 83 13.24 12.59 -8.81
CA ALA A 83 13.18 13.68 -9.80
C ALA A 83 13.69 13.25 -11.17
N GLU A 84 14.59 12.26 -11.23
CA GLU A 84 15.18 11.69 -12.43
C GLU A 84 14.31 10.56 -13.04
N GLY A 85 13.21 10.19 -12.38
CA GLY A 85 12.29 9.15 -12.82
C GLY A 85 12.68 7.72 -12.40
N ASN A 86 13.68 7.56 -11.52
CA ASN A 86 14.09 6.25 -11.04
C ASN A 86 13.09 5.69 -10.02
N ARG A 87 12.92 4.37 -10.00
CA ARG A 87 12.13 3.66 -8.99
C ARG A 87 12.84 3.69 -7.64
N ILE A 88 12.21 4.21 -6.61
CA ILE A 88 12.83 4.44 -5.30
C ILE A 88 12.21 3.62 -4.16
N LEU A 89 10.97 3.16 -4.29
CA LEU A 89 10.36 2.29 -3.29
C LEU A 89 10.79 0.85 -3.53
N ARG A 90 11.62 0.30 -2.61
CA ARG A 90 12.29 -0.99 -2.78
C ARG A 90 11.93 -2.03 -1.73
N GLN A 91 11.39 -1.60 -0.61
CA GLN A 91 11.10 -2.48 0.52
C GLN A 91 9.61 -2.78 0.62
N TRP A 92 9.32 -4.06 0.87
CA TRP A 92 7.99 -4.50 1.27
C TRP A 92 7.62 -3.88 2.63
N PRO A 93 6.40 -3.40 2.82
CA PRO A 93 5.98 -2.81 4.09
C PRO A 93 5.87 -3.88 5.18
N THR A 94 6.71 -3.78 6.19
CA THR A 94 6.69 -4.68 7.34
C THR A 94 5.36 -4.57 8.09
N GLY A 95 4.75 -5.69 8.42
CA GLY A 95 3.49 -5.75 9.17
C GLY A 95 2.23 -5.51 8.33
N ILE A 96 2.34 -5.42 7.00
CA ILE A 96 1.17 -5.22 6.13
C ILE A 96 0.16 -6.36 6.23
N THR A 97 0.64 -7.59 6.38
CA THR A 97 -0.21 -8.79 6.48
C THR A 97 -0.93 -8.90 7.83
N THR A 98 -0.50 -8.14 8.81
CA THR A 98 -1.13 -8.06 10.14
C THR A 98 -2.03 -6.84 10.32
N CYS A 99 -2.14 -5.99 9.31
CA CYS A 99 -3.07 -4.86 9.32
C CYS A 99 -4.52 -5.37 9.43
N PRO A 100 -5.28 -4.97 10.46
CA PRO A 100 -6.49 -5.70 10.88
C PRO A 100 -7.59 -5.79 9.83
N SER A 101 -7.71 -4.80 8.97
CA SER A 101 -8.81 -4.70 8.01
C SER A 101 -8.37 -4.52 6.56
N LEU A 102 -7.06 -4.49 6.30
CA LEU A 102 -6.55 -4.26 4.94
C LEU A 102 -6.86 -5.46 4.04
N ILE A 103 -7.62 -5.21 2.99
CA ILE A 103 -8.04 -6.20 2.01
C ILE A 103 -7.46 -5.95 0.62
N GLN A 104 -6.98 -4.71 0.37
CA GLN A 104 -6.43 -4.31 -0.91
C GLN A 104 -5.13 -3.51 -0.72
N LEU A 105 -4.06 -3.98 -1.37
CA LEU A 105 -2.79 -3.28 -1.49
C LEU A 105 -2.40 -3.13 -2.96
N GLN A 106 -2.17 -1.90 -3.40
CA GLN A 106 -1.67 -1.58 -4.73
C GLN A 106 -0.26 -1.01 -4.61
N ILE A 107 0.75 -1.84 -4.85
CA ILE A 107 2.17 -1.49 -4.75
C ILE A 107 2.91 -1.67 -6.09
N GLY A 108 2.17 -1.80 -7.16
CA GLY A 108 2.70 -1.98 -8.51
C GLY A 108 3.56 -0.81 -9.00
N SER A 109 4.33 -1.05 -10.07
CA SER A 109 5.20 -0.05 -10.71
C SER A 109 6.22 0.58 -9.75
N ASN A 110 6.86 -0.25 -8.90
CA ASN A 110 7.93 0.12 -7.99
C ASN A 110 9.18 -0.76 -8.23
N ASP A 111 10.12 -0.81 -7.30
CA ASP A 111 11.29 -1.72 -7.31
C ASP A 111 11.29 -2.60 -6.05
N ILE A 112 10.11 -3.06 -5.63
CA ILE A 112 10.02 -4.01 -4.51
C ILE A 112 10.77 -5.27 -4.88
N ARG A 113 11.65 -5.75 -3.98
CA ARG A 113 12.57 -6.85 -4.30
C ARG A 113 12.21 -8.15 -3.62
N LYS A 114 11.99 -8.11 -2.32
CA LYS A 114 11.71 -9.30 -1.54
C LYS A 114 10.50 -9.09 -0.64
N VAL A 115 9.64 -10.09 -0.61
CA VAL A 115 8.51 -10.15 0.31
C VAL A 115 8.85 -11.19 1.37
N ASP A 116 9.21 -10.72 2.57
CA ASP A 116 9.63 -11.58 3.69
C ASP A 116 8.46 -12.02 4.58
N GLU A 117 7.27 -11.51 4.33
CA GLU A 117 6.06 -11.86 5.06
C GLU A 117 5.26 -12.94 4.35
N THR A 118 4.61 -13.80 5.12
CA THR A 118 3.64 -14.75 4.58
C THR A 118 2.34 -14.03 4.25
N LEU A 119 1.91 -14.10 2.99
CA LEU A 119 0.62 -13.56 2.57
C LEU A 119 -0.54 -14.27 3.28
N THR A 120 -1.58 -13.53 3.56
CA THR A 120 -2.80 -14.02 4.19
C THR A 120 -4.00 -13.84 3.25
N PRO A 121 -5.03 -14.73 3.32
CA PRO A 121 -6.23 -14.58 2.50
C PRO A 121 -7.03 -13.30 2.77
N GLN A 122 -6.81 -12.62 3.89
CA GLN A 122 -7.46 -11.36 4.20
C GLN A 122 -7.08 -10.26 3.21
N LEU A 123 -5.79 -10.19 2.81
CA LEU A 123 -5.32 -9.27 1.77
C LEU A 123 -5.57 -9.90 0.38
N TYR A 124 -6.83 -9.96 -0.03
CA TYR A 124 -7.24 -10.73 -1.20
C TYR A 124 -7.21 -9.94 -2.54
N ILE A 125 -6.81 -8.67 -2.52
CA ILE A 125 -6.50 -7.88 -3.73
C ILE A 125 -5.10 -7.33 -3.58
N LEU A 126 -4.16 -7.91 -4.33
CA LEU A 126 -2.74 -7.54 -4.29
C LEU A 126 -2.24 -7.22 -5.69
N ASP A 127 -1.83 -5.98 -5.91
CA ASP A 127 -1.19 -5.54 -7.15
C ASP A 127 0.31 -5.35 -6.92
N ILE A 128 1.10 -6.26 -7.47
CA ILE A 128 2.58 -6.23 -7.50
C ILE A 128 3.13 -6.08 -8.92
N ALA A 129 2.28 -5.88 -9.91
CA ALA A 129 2.71 -5.77 -11.31
C ALA A 129 3.76 -4.66 -11.50
N ASP A 130 4.62 -4.82 -12.48
CA ASP A 130 5.70 -3.88 -12.78
C ASP A 130 6.65 -3.60 -11.58
N ASN A 131 6.97 -4.66 -10.82
CA ASN A 131 8.10 -4.73 -9.90
C ASN A 131 9.08 -5.78 -10.44
N PRO A 132 10.03 -5.42 -11.30
CA PRO A 132 10.81 -6.38 -12.10
C PRO A 132 11.73 -7.27 -11.26
N ASN A 133 12.07 -6.84 -10.05
CA ASN A 133 13.00 -7.55 -9.17
C ASN A 133 12.30 -8.23 -7.98
N ILE A 134 10.95 -8.32 -7.99
CA ILE A 134 10.22 -8.88 -6.86
C ILE A 134 10.40 -10.40 -6.80
N SER A 135 10.59 -10.91 -5.58
CA SER A 135 10.54 -12.33 -5.25
C SER A 135 9.52 -12.54 -4.13
N ILE A 136 8.49 -13.35 -4.38
CA ILE A 136 7.36 -13.55 -3.47
C ILE A 136 6.92 -15.01 -3.44
N ASP A 137 6.56 -15.49 -2.25
CA ASP A 137 5.97 -16.80 -2.02
C ASP A 137 4.45 -16.66 -1.80
N VAL A 138 3.66 -17.26 -2.67
CA VAL A 138 2.19 -17.20 -2.62
C VAL A 138 1.55 -18.55 -2.21
N THR A 139 2.35 -19.51 -1.72
CA THR A 139 1.87 -20.86 -1.36
C THR A 139 0.63 -20.82 -0.47
N LYS A 140 0.58 -19.94 0.53
CA LYS A 140 -0.54 -19.88 1.48
C LYS A 140 -1.82 -19.31 0.89
N VAL A 141 -1.73 -18.55 -0.17
CA VAL A 141 -2.90 -17.93 -0.84
C VAL A 141 -3.24 -18.63 -2.16
N CYS A 142 -2.40 -19.57 -2.63
CA CYS A 142 -2.63 -20.29 -3.88
C CYS A 142 -4.02 -20.95 -3.96
N PRO A 143 -4.55 -21.66 -2.93
CA PRO A 143 -5.89 -22.22 -3.00
C PRO A 143 -6.99 -21.17 -3.22
N TYR A 144 -6.79 -19.96 -2.76
CA TYR A 144 -7.73 -18.86 -2.94
C TYR A 144 -7.59 -18.21 -4.32
N ILE A 145 -6.38 -18.19 -4.89
CA ILE A 145 -6.14 -17.78 -6.29
C ILE A 145 -6.85 -18.76 -7.23
N GLU A 146 -6.65 -20.07 -7.04
CA GLU A 146 -7.30 -21.12 -7.82
C GLU A 146 -8.82 -21.08 -7.76
N ALA A 147 -9.37 -20.75 -6.59
CA ALA A 147 -10.81 -20.60 -6.37
C ALA A 147 -11.38 -19.27 -6.90
N GLY A 148 -10.54 -18.37 -7.42
CA GLY A 148 -10.97 -17.04 -7.88
C GLY A 148 -11.35 -16.07 -6.74
N MET A 149 -10.93 -16.38 -5.50
CA MET A 149 -11.22 -15.57 -4.31
C MET A 149 -10.07 -14.65 -3.91
N TYR A 150 -8.95 -14.70 -4.62
CA TYR A 150 -7.77 -13.87 -4.41
C TYR A 150 -7.33 -13.28 -5.75
N ALA A 151 -7.34 -11.97 -5.88
CA ALA A 151 -6.90 -11.26 -7.08
C ALA A 151 -5.43 -10.84 -6.93
N LEU A 152 -4.54 -11.55 -7.62
CA LEU A 152 -3.12 -11.19 -7.73
C LEU A 152 -2.87 -10.58 -9.11
N PHE A 153 -2.43 -9.31 -9.15
CA PHE A 153 -1.98 -8.63 -10.37
C PHE A 153 -0.45 -8.66 -10.42
N TYR A 154 0.10 -9.29 -11.45
CA TYR A 154 1.53 -9.59 -11.58
C TYR A 154 1.96 -9.66 -13.04
N ASP A 155 3.27 -9.68 -13.29
CA ASP A 155 3.86 -9.95 -14.59
C ASP A 155 4.47 -11.35 -14.61
N THR A 156 4.38 -12.04 -15.74
CA THR A 156 4.90 -13.42 -15.91
C THR A 156 6.41 -13.52 -15.77
N THR A 157 7.14 -12.40 -15.84
CA THR A 157 8.59 -12.32 -15.65
C THR A 157 9.03 -12.22 -14.19
N GLN A 158 8.08 -12.07 -13.26
CA GLN A 158 8.37 -11.93 -11.83
C GLN A 158 8.67 -13.30 -11.17
N ASP A 159 9.53 -13.31 -10.14
CA ASP A 159 9.81 -14.52 -9.35
C ASP A 159 8.68 -14.77 -8.33
N ILE A 160 7.60 -15.38 -8.79
CA ILE A 160 6.46 -15.77 -7.95
C ILE A 160 6.49 -17.28 -7.77
N ARG A 161 6.46 -17.73 -6.52
CA ARG A 161 6.60 -19.15 -6.17
C ARG A 161 5.39 -19.65 -5.40
N GLY A 162 5.15 -20.97 -5.49
CA GLY A 162 4.19 -21.66 -4.64
C GLY A 162 2.76 -21.71 -5.17
N CYS A 163 2.55 -21.42 -6.48
CA CYS A 163 1.24 -21.61 -7.11
C CYS A 163 1.39 -21.91 -8.61
N ASP A 164 1.13 -23.15 -9.00
CA ASP A 164 1.26 -23.60 -10.40
C ASP A 164 0.14 -23.03 -11.28
N ALA A 165 -1.01 -22.67 -10.69
CA ALA A 165 -2.14 -22.08 -11.41
C ALA A 165 -1.84 -20.71 -12.05
N LEU A 166 -0.75 -20.03 -11.64
CA LEU A 166 -0.35 -18.74 -12.22
C LEU A 166 0.30 -18.87 -13.60
N GLY A 167 0.61 -20.09 -14.06
CA GLY A 167 1.18 -20.34 -15.40
C GLY A 167 2.55 -19.70 -15.62
N ILE A 168 3.31 -19.45 -14.55
CA ILE A 168 4.67 -18.92 -14.62
C ILE A 168 5.60 -20.09 -14.97
N GLU A 169 6.12 -20.09 -16.18
CA GLU A 169 7.16 -21.04 -16.61
C GLU A 169 8.45 -20.77 -15.82
N ARG A 170 8.99 -21.82 -15.18
CA ARG A 170 10.27 -21.79 -14.46
C ARG A 170 11.41 -22.21 -15.38
#